data_22ccbbc2dac0b1c48d56f9dd2bcd75c9
#
_entry.id   22ccbbc2dac0b1c48d56f9dd2bcd75c9
#
_cell.length_a   1.000
_cell.length_b   1.000
_cell.length_c   1.000
_cell.angle_alpha   90.00
_cell.angle_beta   90.00
_cell.angle_gamma   90.00
#
_symmetry.space_group_name_H-M   'P 1'
#
loop_
_entity.id
_entity.type
_entity.pdbx_description
1 polymer ?
#
loop_
_entity_poly.entity_id
_entity_poly.type
_entity_poly.pdbx_seq_one_letter_code
_entity_poly.pdbx_strand_id
1 'polypeptide(L)'
;MYMEHKISPGTGHSARRWTRITASAAAATLLLTLVPTASATNGDGVTPTCDEAYYATTDYYGNLSKGSVVKSYAMNGESKVTDYGTYKKVTNLTDDTKAQTSGDKTTFNFGKDVPDHFYFEGETSQPFDDLPWKLSLTYKLNGVPVKASKLKGKSGMVEIDLDMVPNKNASEYARNNYTLETMTAFNQNDILSLKAEGAQVQLVGNLRMVLFVALPGEEQHVSIQVGTDDFQFDGMTYLMVPATLSQLKQISDLKAKKGELESDYNSLSSSFDQMLSSMNSMSASLNSAASGLDEMSSALGSMSGASGIYSATDLVKADLGKIASSLEPVADQIDEEVKALGDTHQSVQKLVDAT
;
A
#
# COMPACT_ATOMS: atom_id res chain seq x y z
N MET A 1 -28.59 54.08 34.90
CA MET A 1 -27.70 54.37 33.80
C MET A 1 -26.80 53.15 33.63
N TYR A 2 -27.31 52.16 32.85
CA TYR A 2 -26.60 50.88 32.61
C TYR A 2 -25.80 51.03 31.31
N MET A 3 -24.49 50.80 31.38
CA MET A 3 -23.63 50.68 30.19
C MET A 3 -23.58 49.24 29.74
N GLU A 4 -24.13 48.94 28.56
CA GLU A 4 -23.95 47.69 27.85
C GLU A 4 -22.58 47.64 27.24
N HIS A 5 -21.76 46.68 27.65
CA HIS A 5 -20.53 46.32 26.97
C HIS A 5 -20.82 45.32 25.84
N LYS A 6 -20.78 45.82 24.62
CA LYS A 6 -20.78 45.02 23.40
C LYS A 6 -19.44 44.25 23.28
N ILE A 7 -19.49 42.94 23.47
CA ILE A 7 -18.36 42.04 23.16
C ILE A 7 -18.45 41.71 21.66
N SER A 8 -17.44 42.15 20.91
CA SER A 8 -17.24 41.80 19.51
C SER A 8 -16.68 40.39 19.39
N PRO A 9 -17.20 39.51 18.51
CA PRO A 9 -16.61 38.18 18.30
C PRO A 9 -15.31 38.29 17.54
N GLY A 10 -14.21 38.02 18.23
CA GLY A 10 -12.86 37.96 17.66
C GLY A 10 -12.72 36.77 16.69
N THR A 11 -12.18 37.09 15.59
CA THR A 11 -11.92 36.33 14.37
C THR A 11 -11.24 34.98 14.59
N GLY A 12 -11.93 33.90 14.23
CA GLY A 12 -11.46 32.51 14.31
C GLY A 12 -10.33 32.08 13.36
N HIS A 13 -9.52 33.01 12.85
CA HIS A 13 -8.42 32.68 11.93
C HIS A 13 -7.10 32.30 12.61
N SER A 14 -6.87 32.66 13.87
CA SER A 14 -5.61 32.35 14.55
C SER A 14 -5.53 30.91 15.08
N ALA A 15 -6.65 30.34 15.53
CA ALA A 15 -6.70 28.96 16.03
C ALA A 15 -6.44 27.91 14.94
N ARG A 16 -6.89 28.19 13.69
CA ARG A 16 -6.64 27.29 12.53
C ARG A 16 -5.17 27.23 12.09
N ARG A 17 -4.38 28.29 12.30
CA ARG A 17 -2.95 28.31 11.97
C ARG A 17 -2.12 27.48 12.97
N TRP A 18 -2.48 27.47 14.21
CA TRP A 18 -1.77 26.72 15.26
C TRP A 18 -1.97 25.21 15.15
N THR A 19 -3.19 24.75 14.82
CA THR A 19 -3.47 23.33 14.61
C THR A 19 -2.72 22.76 13.37
N ARG A 20 -2.49 23.58 12.33
CA ARG A 20 -1.71 23.16 11.14
C ARG A 20 -0.22 22.98 11.45
N ILE A 21 0.34 23.81 12.29
CA ILE A 21 1.76 23.71 12.69
C ILE A 21 1.99 22.50 13.61
N THR A 22 1.02 22.18 14.49
CA THR A 22 1.14 21.04 15.39
C THR A 22 0.93 19.71 14.68
N ALA A 23 0.09 19.65 13.63
CA ALA A 23 -0.10 18.43 12.84
C ALA A 23 1.15 18.05 12.03
N SER A 24 1.81 19.02 11.41
CA SER A 24 3.07 18.79 10.69
C SER A 24 4.21 18.39 11.64
N ALA A 25 4.25 18.96 12.85
CA ALA A 25 5.25 18.60 13.85
C ALA A 25 5.02 17.22 14.48
N ALA A 26 3.73 16.84 14.73
CA ALA A 26 3.39 15.52 15.25
C ALA A 26 3.66 14.41 14.22
N ALA A 27 3.41 14.69 12.93
CA ALA A 27 3.73 13.76 11.85
C ALA A 27 5.24 13.53 11.73
N ALA A 28 6.05 14.60 11.82
CA ALA A 28 7.51 14.49 11.81
C ALA A 28 8.05 13.72 13.02
N THR A 29 7.40 13.84 14.20
CA THR A 29 7.84 13.16 15.42
C THR A 29 7.52 11.65 15.37
N LEU A 30 6.43 11.24 14.74
CA LEU A 30 6.09 9.81 14.55
C LEU A 30 7.04 9.12 13.55
N LEU A 31 7.47 9.83 12.51
CA LEU A 31 8.43 9.33 11.52
C LEU A 31 9.85 9.17 12.09
N LEU A 32 10.25 10.02 13.04
CA LEU A 32 11.57 9.94 13.69
C LEU A 32 11.73 8.70 14.61
N THR A 33 10.65 8.08 15.07
CA THR A 33 10.71 6.87 15.90
C THR A 33 10.89 5.57 15.09
N LEU A 34 10.72 5.64 13.76
CA LEU A 34 10.84 4.49 12.85
C LEU A 34 12.20 4.44 12.13
N VAL A 35 13.09 5.43 12.36
CA VAL A 35 14.44 5.37 11.79
C VAL A 35 15.18 4.22 12.48
N PRO A 36 15.50 3.13 11.78
CA PRO A 36 16.28 2.05 12.37
C PRO A 36 17.66 2.61 12.71
N THR A 37 18.04 2.55 13.98
CA THR A 37 19.42 2.80 14.37
C THR A 37 20.25 1.65 13.81
N ALA A 38 20.93 1.88 12.70
CA ALA A 38 21.92 0.95 12.19
C ALA A 38 23.00 0.78 13.25
N SER A 39 23.04 -0.39 13.89
CA SER A 39 24.12 -0.73 14.82
C SER A 39 25.37 -0.99 14.00
N ALA A 40 26.28 -0.01 13.93
CA ALA A 40 27.59 -0.20 13.35
C ALA A 40 28.38 -1.23 14.18
N THR A 41 28.80 -2.30 13.54
CA THR A 41 29.76 -3.25 14.11
C THR A 41 31.14 -2.61 14.18
N ASN A 42 31.73 -2.63 15.35
CA ASN A 42 33.07 -2.09 15.65
C ASN A 42 34.13 -2.62 14.70
N GLY A 43 34.79 -1.71 13.97
CA GLY A 43 36.02 -1.96 13.23
C GLY A 43 36.99 -0.78 13.43
N ASP A 44 38.24 -1.11 13.76
CA ASP A 44 39.29 -0.15 14.07
C ASP A 44 39.56 0.85 12.90
N GLY A 45 39.60 2.13 13.20
CA GLY A 45 40.00 3.20 12.26
C GLY A 45 38.87 3.74 11.38
N VAL A 46 37.71 4.00 11.95
CA VAL A 46 36.46 4.18 11.22
C VAL A 46 36.21 5.66 10.91
N THR A 47 36.27 6.02 9.65
CA THR A 47 35.62 7.21 9.07
C THR A 47 34.16 7.29 9.52
N PRO A 48 33.60 8.49 9.74
CA PRO A 48 32.19 8.63 10.03
C PRO A 48 31.33 7.89 8.97
N THR A 49 30.50 6.95 9.43
CA THR A 49 29.54 6.27 8.54
C THR A 49 28.31 7.14 8.39
N CYS A 50 27.76 7.20 7.18
CA CYS A 50 26.62 8.04 6.85
C CYS A 50 25.43 7.21 6.38
N ASP A 51 24.29 7.44 7.01
CA ASP A 51 22.98 7.01 6.52
C ASP A 51 22.20 8.22 5.99
N GLU A 52 21.40 8.00 4.96
CA GLU A 52 20.62 9.04 4.29
C GLU A 52 19.13 8.70 4.34
N ALA A 53 18.30 9.70 4.66
CA ALA A 53 16.85 9.61 4.53
C ALA A 53 16.36 10.79 3.68
N TYR A 54 15.52 10.51 2.69
CA TYR A 54 14.93 11.54 1.83
C TYR A 54 13.54 11.89 2.31
N TYR A 55 13.26 13.20 2.36
CA TYR A 55 11.96 13.75 2.72
C TYR A 55 11.41 14.56 1.56
N ALA A 56 10.15 14.39 1.27
CA ALA A 56 9.44 15.19 0.28
C ALA A 56 8.05 15.56 0.79
N THR A 57 7.55 16.71 0.36
CA THR A 57 6.16 17.10 0.60
C THR A 57 5.55 17.60 -0.69
N THR A 58 4.32 17.21 -0.95
CA THR A 58 3.51 17.82 -2.01
C THR A 58 2.52 18.80 -1.41
N ASP A 59 2.23 19.84 -2.19
CA ASP A 59 1.13 20.75 -1.91
C ASP A 59 -0.21 20.14 -2.32
N TYR A 60 -1.28 20.90 -2.12
CA TYR A 60 -2.63 20.57 -2.55
C TYR A 60 -2.74 20.25 -4.05
N TYR A 61 -1.89 20.84 -4.89
CA TYR A 61 -1.91 20.63 -6.34
C TYR A 61 -1.12 19.40 -6.79
N GLY A 62 -0.50 18.69 -5.84
CA GLY A 62 0.39 17.57 -6.13
C GLY A 62 1.79 17.99 -6.58
N ASN A 63 2.13 19.30 -6.48
CA ASN A 63 3.47 19.74 -6.78
C ASN A 63 4.37 19.51 -5.58
N LEU A 64 5.59 19.07 -5.81
CA LEU A 64 6.60 18.98 -4.76
C LEU A 64 6.91 20.38 -4.23
N SER A 65 6.59 20.63 -2.97
CA SER A 65 6.75 21.91 -2.31
C SER A 65 8.06 22.01 -1.52
N LYS A 66 8.58 20.90 -1.03
CA LYS A 66 9.85 20.79 -0.34
C LYS A 66 10.47 19.42 -0.59
N GLY A 67 11.78 19.38 -0.69
CA GLY A 67 12.58 18.17 -0.68
C GLY A 67 13.88 18.38 0.05
N SER A 68 14.22 17.41 0.89
CA SER A 68 15.45 17.42 1.65
C SER A 68 16.00 16.04 1.86
N VAL A 69 17.30 15.95 2.06
CA VAL A 69 17.96 14.76 2.57
C VAL A 69 18.40 15.07 4.00
N VAL A 70 18.12 14.16 4.92
CA VAL A 70 18.68 14.15 6.26
C VAL A 70 19.79 13.12 6.28
N LYS A 71 20.98 13.56 6.63
CA LYS A 71 22.16 12.70 6.77
C LYS A 71 22.48 12.50 8.24
N SER A 72 22.68 11.23 8.60
CA SER A 72 23.03 10.78 9.95
C SER A 72 24.45 10.23 9.94
N TYR A 73 25.33 10.83 10.70
CA TYR A 73 26.72 10.40 10.85
C TYR A 73 26.95 9.81 12.23
N ALA A 74 27.50 8.59 12.30
CA ALA A 74 28.15 8.09 13.51
C ALA A 74 29.57 8.64 13.53
N MET A 75 29.88 9.54 14.47
CA MET A 75 31.13 10.34 14.46
C MET A 75 32.37 9.53 14.79
N ASN A 76 32.24 8.48 15.59
CA ASN A 76 33.35 7.59 15.98
C ASN A 76 34.60 8.34 16.52
N GLY A 77 34.38 9.49 17.16
CA GLY A 77 35.45 10.35 17.71
C GLY A 77 36.05 11.33 16.72
N GLU A 78 35.63 11.34 15.46
CA GLU A 78 36.08 12.30 14.44
C GLU A 78 35.46 13.66 14.67
N SER A 79 36.27 14.70 14.74
CA SER A 79 35.84 16.09 15.01
C SER A 79 35.39 16.86 13.77
N LYS A 80 35.36 16.20 12.62
CA LYS A 80 35.06 16.85 11.34
C LYS A 80 34.22 15.90 10.46
N VAL A 81 33.14 16.45 9.89
CA VAL A 81 32.37 15.82 8.81
C VAL A 81 32.56 16.65 7.53
N THR A 82 32.80 15.97 6.42
CA THR A 82 32.75 16.51 5.07
C THR A 82 31.73 15.76 4.26
N ASP A 83 30.76 16.48 3.76
CA ASP A 83 29.71 15.96 2.90
C ASP A 83 29.79 16.58 1.50
N TYR A 84 29.34 15.85 0.50
CA TYR A 84 29.22 16.31 -0.88
C TYR A 84 27.79 16.20 -1.35
N GLY A 85 27.22 17.35 -1.74
CA GLY A 85 25.84 17.44 -2.23
C GLY A 85 25.48 18.89 -2.56
N THR A 86 24.61 19.07 -3.54
CA THR A 86 24.14 20.40 -3.93
C THR A 86 22.90 20.77 -3.14
N TYR A 87 23.07 21.60 -2.13
CA TYR A 87 22.00 22.04 -1.23
C TYR A 87 21.69 23.51 -1.41
N LYS A 88 20.41 23.85 -1.44
CA LYS A 88 19.90 25.22 -1.38
C LYS A 88 20.09 25.81 0.02
N LYS A 89 19.94 24.98 1.04
CA LYS A 89 20.09 25.31 2.45
C LYS A 89 20.60 24.10 3.20
N VAL A 90 21.51 24.33 4.15
CA VAL A 90 21.97 23.28 5.08
C VAL A 90 21.61 23.72 6.49
N THR A 91 21.01 22.80 7.27
CA THR A 91 20.60 23.03 8.65
C THR A 91 21.19 21.94 9.53
N ASN A 92 22.01 22.29 10.51
CA ASN A 92 22.45 21.38 11.55
C ASN A 92 21.26 21.06 12.47
N LEU A 93 21.01 19.78 12.71
CA LEU A 93 19.89 19.30 13.54
C LEU A 93 20.35 18.83 14.92
N THR A 94 21.66 18.80 15.19
CA THR A 94 22.24 18.26 16.42
C THR A 94 22.63 19.36 17.41
N ASP A 95 23.34 20.38 16.93
CA ASP A 95 23.88 21.48 17.75
C ASP A 95 23.98 22.80 16.97
N ASP A 96 24.64 23.80 17.55
CA ASP A 96 24.81 25.13 16.94
C ASP A 96 26.03 25.23 15.98
N THR A 97 26.73 24.10 15.72
CA THR A 97 27.89 24.10 14.81
C THR A 97 27.47 24.48 13.39
N LYS A 98 28.08 25.51 12.86
CA LYS A 98 27.72 26.06 11.55
C LYS A 98 28.33 25.27 10.41
N ALA A 99 27.55 25.01 9.39
CA ALA A 99 28.01 24.47 8.12
C ALA A 99 28.91 25.49 7.40
N GLN A 100 30.01 25.00 6.85
CA GLN A 100 30.87 25.73 5.91
C GLN A 100 30.68 25.14 4.52
N THR A 101 29.97 25.86 3.64
CA THR A 101 29.62 25.38 2.29
C THR A 101 30.48 26.05 1.23
N SER A 102 31.05 25.29 0.31
CA SER A 102 31.81 25.74 -0.83
C SER A 102 31.53 24.88 -2.03
N GLY A 103 30.73 25.37 -2.99
CA GLY A 103 30.22 24.59 -4.11
C GLY A 103 29.33 23.43 -3.64
N ASP A 104 29.67 22.22 -4.01
CA ASP A 104 29.00 20.98 -3.60
C ASP A 104 29.50 20.39 -2.28
N LYS A 105 30.53 21.04 -1.67
CA LYS A 105 31.14 20.55 -0.44
C LYS A 105 30.59 21.28 0.76
N THR A 106 30.11 20.55 1.76
CA THR A 106 29.67 21.02 3.07
C THR A 106 30.53 20.41 4.17
N THR A 107 31.07 21.26 5.07
CA THR A 107 31.96 20.83 6.15
C THR A 107 31.42 21.30 7.49
N PHE A 108 31.49 20.46 8.51
CA PHE A 108 31.22 20.76 9.92
C PHE A 108 32.47 20.45 10.72
N ASN A 109 32.85 21.38 11.62
CA ASN A 109 34.00 21.24 12.51
C ASN A 109 33.51 21.41 13.95
N PHE A 110 33.60 20.38 14.78
CA PHE A 110 32.98 20.29 16.12
C PHE A 110 33.91 20.72 17.26
N GLY A 111 35.17 20.99 16.98
CA GLY A 111 36.12 21.39 18.04
C GLY A 111 36.37 20.23 19.04
N LYS A 112 36.16 20.52 20.36
CA LYS A 112 36.38 19.53 21.42
C LYS A 112 35.12 18.77 21.83
N ASP A 113 33.98 19.36 21.60
CA ASP A 113 32.66 18.77 21.98
C ASP A 113 32.05 18.05 20.77
N VAL A 114 32.59 16.87 20.49
CA VAL A 114 32.12 16.05 19.36
C VAL A 114 30.91 15.20 19.80
N PRO A 115 29.75 15.30 19.10
CA PRO A 115 28.63 14.44 19.39
C PRO A 115 28.92 13.00 18.91
N ASP A 116 28.35 11.99 19.57
CA ASP A 116 28.43 10.59 19.11
C ASP A 116 27.74 10.39 17.76
N HIS A 117 26.61 11.08 17.59
CA HIS A 117 25.83 11.10 16.35
C HIS A 117 25.57 12.54 15.92
N PHE A 118 25.76 12.79 14.65
CA PHE A 118 25.56 14.10 14.03
C PHE A 118 24.52 14.00 12.91
N TYR A 119 23.57 14.95 12.91
CA TYR A 119 22.50 15.02 11.92
C TYR A 119 22.47 16.38 11.28
N PHE A 120 22.31 16.44 9.96
CA PHE A 120 21.98 17.66 9.27
C PHE A 120 20.94 17.44 8.18
N GLU A 121 20.16 18.48 7.88
CA GLU A 121 19.24 18.54 6.76
C GLU A 121 19.85 19.35 5.62
N GLY A 122 19.92 18.78 4.43
CA GLY A 122 20.22 19.45 3.18
C GLY A 122 18.96 19.63 2.34
N GLU A 123 18.46 20.88 2.20
CA GLU A 123 17.35 21.17 1.30
C GLU A 123 17.86 21.16 -0.14
N THR A 124 17.24 20.32 -1.01
CA THR A 124 17.67 20.19 -2.40
C THR A 124 17.17 21.35 -3.26
N SER A 125 17.99 21.78 -4.22
CA SER A 125 17.64 22.86 -5.15
C SER A 125 16.91 22.38 -6.40
N GLN A 126 16.99 21.09 -6.70
CA GLN A 126 16.39 20.46 -7.86
C GLN A 126 15.15 19.66 -7.45
N PRO A 127 14.05 19.72 -8.21
CA PRO A 127 12.88 18.92 -7.90
C PRO A 127 13.18 17.45 -8.15
N PHE A 128 13.66 16.75 -7.17
CA PHE A 128 13.53 15.31 -6.95
C PHE A 128 13.82 14.36 -8.12
N ASP A 129 14.67 14.77 -9.08
CA ASP A 129 15.09 13.88 -10.16
C ASP A 129 15.85 12.65 -9.64
N ASP A 130 16.45 12.78 -8.45
CA ASP A 130 17.28 11.77 -7.80
C ASP A 130 16.56 10.96 -6.72
N LEU A 131 15.28 11.26 -6.42
CA LEU A 131 14.52 10.48 -5.45
C LEU A 131 14.33 9.03 -5.91
N PRO A 132 14.35 8.04 -5.00
CA PRO A 132 14.11 6.64 -5.33
C PRO A 132 12.80 6.37 -6.05
N TRP A 133 11.75 7.18 -5.80
CA TRP A 133 10.45 7.11 -6.48
C TRP A 133 10.07 8.40 -7.18
N LYS A 134 9.36 8.27 -8.29
CA LYS A 134 8.54 9.31 -8.89
C LYS A 134 7.15 9.25 -8.29
N LEU A 135 6.64 10.40 -7.88
CA LEU A 135 5.39 10.55 -7.17
C LEU A 135 4.45 11.41 -8.00
N SER A 136 3.22 10.96 -8.22
CA SER A 136 2.20 11.76 -8.89
C SER A 136 0.83 11.64 -8.21
N LEU A 137 0.10 12.76 -8.15
CA LEU A 137 -1.23 12.85 -7.59
C LEU A 137 -2.22 13.20 -8.68
N THR A 138 -3.32 12.44 -8.74
CA THR A 138 -4.48 12.77 -9.57
C THR A 138 -5.75 12.74 -8.73
N TYR A 139 -6.82 13.40 -9.23
CA TYR A 139 -8.02 13.61 -8.45
C TYR A 139 -9.28 13.32 -9.24
N LYS A 140 -10.31 12.78 -8.57
CA LYS A 140 -11.66 12.65 -9.07
C LYS A 140 -12.66 13.25 -8.07
N LEU A 141 -13.75 13.82 -8.57
CA LEU A 141 -14.89 14.23 -7.77
C LEU A 141 -16.12 13.46 -8.26
N ASN A 142 -16.73 12.68 -7.36
CA ASN A 142 -17.85 11.80 -7.68
C ASN A 142 -17.55 10.87 -8.89
N GLY A 143 -16.32 10.33 -8.95
CA GLY A 143 -15.85 9.45 -10.01
C GLY A 143 -15.39 10.15 -11.30
N VAL A 144 -15.51 11.48 -11.41
CA VAL A 144 -15.12 12.24 -12.61
C VAL A 144 -13.75 12.89 -12.38
N PRO A 145 -12.77 12.70 -13.29
CA PRO A 145 -11.47 13.34 -13.20
C PRO A 145 -11.58 14.87 -13.13
N VAL A 146 -10.83 15.48 -12.22
CA VAL A 146 -10.88 16.92 -11.96
C VAL A 146 -9.50 17.47 -11.63
N LYS A 147 -9.23 18.72 -12.01
CA LYS A 147 -8.00 19.41 -11.59
C LYS A 147 -8.07 19.77 -10.11
N ALA A 148 -6.99 19.59 -9.36
CA ALA A 148 -6.88 19.96 -7.94
C ALA A 148 -7.40 21.37 -7.65
N SER A 149 -7.10 22.36 -8.52
CA SER A 149 -7.53 23.76 -8.37
C SER A 149 -9.06 23.96 -8.29
N LYS A 150 -9.84 22.97 -8.68
CA LYS A 150 -11.31 23.01 -8.65
C LYS A 150 -11.93 22.27 -7.47
N LEU A 151 -11.12 21.64 -6.61
CA LEU A 151 -11.62 20.79 -5.52
C LEU A 151 -11.82 21.52 -4.21
N LYS A 152 -11.04 22.57 -3.92
CA LYS A 152 -11.14 23.30 -2.65
C LYS A 152 -12.56 23.77 -2.36
N GLY A 153 -13.09 23.40 -1.20
CA GLY A 153 -14.43 23.77 -0.79
C GLY A 153 -15.55 23.00 -1.50
N LYS A 154 -15.25 21.93 -2.23
CA LYS A 154 -16.29 21.12 -2.90
C LYS A 154 -16.87 20.09 -1.95
N SER A 155 -18.16 19.84 -2.12
CA SER A 155 -18.90 18.76 -1.49
C SER A 155 -18.96 17.55 -2.41
N GLY A 156 -18.90 16.35 -1.83
CA GLY A 156 -19.00 15.08 -2.54
C GLY A 156 -17.95 14.07 -2.14
N MET A 157 -17.81 13.02 -2.93
CA MET A 157 -16.77 12.02 -2.79
C MET A 157 -15.56 12.46 -3.62
N VAL A 158 -14.48 12.81 -2.94
CA VAL A 158 -13.18 13.09 -3.56
C VAL A 158 -12.32 11.85 -3.48
N GLU A 159 -11.77 11.45 -4.62
CA GLU A 159 -10.77 10.39 -4.74
C GLU A 159 -9.43 11.02 -5.07
N ILE A 160 -8.41 10.68 -4.30
CA ILE A 160 -7.02 11.10 -4.47
C ILE A 160 -6.25 9.84 -4.87
N ASP A 161 -5.85 9.76 -6.12
CA ASP A 161 -5.02 8.67 -6.61
C ASP A 161 -3.56 9.09 -6.52
N LEU A 162 -2.74 8.24 -5.91
CA LEU A 162 -1.30 8.41 -5.76
C LEU A 162 -0.58 7.29 -6.48
N ASP A 163 0.27 7.65 -7.44
CA ASP A 163 1.20 6.74 -8.09
C ASP A 163 2.58 6.90 -7.46
N MET A 164 3.15 5.78 -7.03
CA MET A 164 4.50 5.64 -6.49
C MET A 164 5.28 4.69 -7.39
N VAL A 165 6.04 5.25 -8.33
CA VAL A 165 6.76 4.48 -9.36
C VAL A 165 8.26 4.56 -9.12
N PRO A 166 9.01 3.43 -9.08
CA PRO A 166 10.46 3.45 -8.94
C PRO A 166 11.14 4.35 -9.98
N ASN A 167 11.98 5.27 -9.51
CA ASN A 167 12.64 6.24 -10.38
C ASN A 167 13.87 5.62 -11.08
N LYS A 168 13.78 5.42 -12.38
CA LYS A 168 14.87 4.84 -13.17
C LYS A 168 16.15 5.69 -13.19
N ASN A 169 16.05 6.99 -12.88
CA ASN A 169 17.19 7.90 -12.82
C ASN A 169 17.94 7.83 -11.48
N ALA A 170 17.28 7.35 -10.42
CA ALA A 170 17.93 7.14 -9.13
C ALA A 170 18.96 6.00 -9.18
N SER A 171 19.92 6.01 -8.26
CA SER A 171 20.92 4.95 -8.16
C SER A 171 20.25 3.58 -7.96
N GLU A 172 20.87 2.53 -8.47
CA GLU A 172 20.37 1.15 -8.30
C GLU A 172 20.28 0.80 -6.81
N TYR A 173 21.22 1.24 -6.00
CA TYR A 173 21.20 1.06 -4.56
C TYR A 173 19.94 1.69 -3.94
N ALA A 174 19.66 2.96 -4.24
CA ALA A 174 18.50 3.64 -3.68
C ALA A 174 17.17 2.97 -4.09
N ARG A 175 17.03 2.58 -5.35
CA ARG A 175 15.82 1.91 -5.84
C ARG A 175 15.57 0.55 -5.20
N ASN A 176 16.63 -0.21 -4.89
CA ASN A 176 16.52 -1.58 -4.42
C ASN A 176 16.59 -1.71 -2.89
N ASN A 177 16.95 -0.63 -2.17
CA ASN A 177 17.19 -0.71 -0.74
C ASN A 177 16.37 0.31 0.08
N TYR A 178 15.70 1.27 -0.55
CA TYR A 178 14.86 2.22 0.18
C TYR A 178 13.42 1.76 0.21
N THR A 179 12.76 1.95 1.36
CA THR A 179 11.30 1.91 1.50
C THR A 179 10.76 3.33 1.36
N LEU A 180 9.54 3.46 0.89
CA LEU A 180 8.82 4.72 0.84
C LEU A 180 7.63 4.66 1.79
N GLU A 181 7.57 5.58 2.73
CA GLU A 181 6.41 5.84 3.57
C GLU A 181 5.71 7.11 3.09
N THR A 182 4.43 7.02 2.81
CA THR A 182 3.61 8.15 2.35
C THR A 182 2.51 8.42 3.35
N MET A 183 2.41 9.66 3.81
CA MET A 183 1.48 10.04 4.85
C MET A 183 0.70 11.30 4.50
N THR A 184 -0.60 11.27 4.85
CA THR A 184 -1.46 12.45 4.86
C THR A 184 -2.40 12.41 6.06
N ALA A 185 -3.03 13.54 6.37
CA ALA A 185 -3.96 13.66 7.48
C ALA A 185 -5.21 14.43 7.07
N PHE A 186 -6.35 13.96 7.55
CA PHE A 186 -7.65 14.62 7.42
C PHE A 186 -8.21 14.93 8.79
N ASN A 187 -8.73 16.15 8.97
CA ASN A 187 -9.44 16.47 10.19
C ASN A 187 -10.79 15.73 10.22
N GLN A 188 -11.02 14.92 11.24
CA GLN A 188 -12.24 14.11 11.36
C GLN A 188 -13.53 14.94 11.37
N ASN A 189 -13.47 16.20 11.79
CA ASN A 189 -14.64 17.08 11.81
C ASN A 189 -15.00 17.64 10.42
N ASP A 190 -14.08 17.57 9.47
CA ASP A 190 -14.23 18.14 8.12
C ASP A 190 -14.55 17.05 7.07
N ILE A 191 -14.59 15.77 7.49
CA ILE A 191 -14.89 14.64 6.62
C ILE A 191 -16.07 13.81 7.12
N LEU A 192 -16.89 13.33 6.20
CA LEU A 192 -18.03 12.45 6.46
C LEU A 192 -17.63 10.97 6.42
N SER A 193 -16.71 10.63 5.52
CA SER A 193 -16.19 9.27 5.36
C SER A 193 -14.75 9.29 4.86
N LEU A 194 -13.99 8.22 5.20
CA LEU A 194 -12.64 8.00 4.70
C LEU A 194 -12.45 6.51 4.41
N LYS A 195 -12.05 6.21 3.18
CA LYS A 195 -11.62 4.87 2.76
C LYS A 195 -10.25 4.99 2.10
N ALA A 196 -9.30 4.19 2.55
CA ALA A 196 -7.95 4.11 1.97
C ALA A 196 -7.55 2.63 2.01
N GLU A 197 -7.74 1.93 0.90
CA GLU A 197 -7.44 0.50 0.80
C GLU A 197 -5.93 0.30 0.77
N GLY A 198 -5.41 -0.67 1.53
CA GLY A 198 -3.98 -0.91 1.68
C GLY A 198 -3.25 0.08 2.63
N ALA A 199 -3.94 1.06 3.19
CA ALA A 199 -3.35 2.00 4.14
C ALA A 199 -3.55 1.56 5.59
N GLN A 200 -2.60 1.95 6.44
CA GLN A 200 -2.84 2.04 7.87
C GLN A 200 -3.54 3.36 8.17
N VAL A 201 -4.72 3.30 8.79
CA VAL A 201 -5.47 4.50 9.19
C VAL A 201 -5.49 4.58 10.71
N GLN A 202 -4.96 5.67 11.26
CA GLN A 202 -4.88 5.91 12.69
C GLN A 202 -5.53 7.23 13.06
N LEU A 203 -6.19 7.27 14.21
CA LEU A 203 -6.74 8.49 14.79
C LEU A 203 -5.75 9.07 15.81
N VAL A 204 -5.24 10.28 15.53
CA VAL A 204 -4.33 11.02 16.42
C VAL A 204 -4.99 12.36 16.78
N GLY A 205 -5.56 12.45 17.97
CA GLY A 205 -6.40 13.58 18.34
C GLY A 205 -7.67 13.64 17.48
N ASN A 206 -7.83 14.72 16.70
CA ASN A 206 -8.91 14.90 15.74
C ASN A 206 -8.48 14.66 14.27
N LEU A 207 -7.27 14.12 14.05
CA LEU A 207 -6.73 13.85 12.73
C LEU A 207 -6.81 12.36 12.41
N ARG A 208 -7.37 12.01 11.27
CA ARG A 208 -7.22 10.69 10.65
C ARG A 208 -5.97 10.70 9.80
N MET A 209 -4.94 10.04 10.30
CA MET A 209 -3.68 9.83 9.60
C MET A 209 -3.83 8.62 8.67
N VAL A 210 -3.43 8.78 7.43
CA VAL A 210 -3.39 7.72 6.41
C VAL A 210 -1.95 7.49 6.04
N LEU A 211 -1.45 6.26 6.22
CA LEU A 211 -0.08 5.85 5.93
C LEU A 211 -0.06 4.70 4.93
N PHE A 212 0.67 4.87 3.84
CA PHE A 212 1.03 3.80 2.89
C PHE A 212 2.52 3.52 2.96
N VAL A 213 2.90 2.27 2.71
CA VAL A 213 4.31 1.85 2.64
C VAL A 213 4.55 1.16 1.31
N ALA A 214 5.50 1.65 0.52
CA ALA A 214 5.98 0.96 -0.67
C ALA A 214 7.33 0.28 -0.38
N LEU A 215 7.47 -0.98 -0.79
CA LEU A 215 8.67 -1.76 -0.61
C LEU A 215 9.71 -1.43 -1.68
N PRO A 216 11.02 -1.68 -1.43
CA PRO A 216 12.08 -1.38 -2.38
C PRO A 216 11.79 -1.98 -3.77
N GLY A 217 11.84 -1.13 -4.79
CA GLY A 217 11.65 -1.51 -6.18
C GLY A 217 10.23 -1.84 -6.61
N GLU A 218 9.25 -1.73 -5.72
CA GLU A 218 7.83 -1.97 -6.05
C GLU A 218 7.14 -0.71 -6.55
N GLU A 219 6.35 -0.87 -7.59
CA GLU A 219 5.42 0.15 -8.08
C GLU A 219 4.09 -0.01 -7.35
N GLN A 220 3.54 1.09 -6.84
CA GLN A 220 2.24 1.08 -6.18
C GLN A 220 1.33 2.19 -6.69
N HIS A 221 0.06 1.84 -6.84
CA HIS A 221 -1.03 2.73 -7.19
C HIS A 221 -2.09 2.62 -6.10
N VAL A 222 -2.25 3.67 -5.31
CA VAL A 222 -3.17 3.68 -4.16
C VAL A 222 -4.17 4.81 -4.28
N SER A 223 -5.33 4.65 -3.65
CA SER A 223 -6.40 5.65 -3.69
C SER A 223 -6.94 5.93 -2.29
N ILE A 224 -7.20 7.20 -2.01
CA ILE A 224 -7.87 7.68 -0.81
C ILE A 224 -9.20 8.29 -1.23
N GLN A 225 -10.30 7.75 -0.71
CA GLN A 225 -11.64 8.26 -0.95
C GLN A 225 -12.12 9.01 0.29
N VAL A 226 -12.48 10.28 0.12
CA VAL A 226 -12.91 11.19 1.18
C VAL A 226 -14.29 11.73 0.84
N GLY A 227 -15.29 11.36 1.64
CA GLY A 227 -16.61 12.01 1.60
C GLY A 227 -16.57 13.27 2.46
N THR A 228 -16.99 14.41 1.92
CA THR A 228 -16.92 15.71 2.61
C THR A 228 -17.94 16.71 2.05
N ASP A 229 -18.32 17.67 2.89
CA ASP A 229 -19.13 18.83 2.47
C ASP A 229 -18.27 20.05 2.09
N ASP A 230 -17.01 20.07 2.57
CA ASP A 230 -16.05 21.16 2.30
C ASP A 230 -14.65 20.53 2.17
N PHE A 231 -14.26 20.09 0.97
CA PHE A 231 -13.00 19.41 0.76
C PHE A 231 -11.80 20.30 1.06
N GLN A 232 -10.96 19.83 1.98
CA GLN A 232 -9.68 20.43 2.33
C GLN A 232 -8.60 19.35 2.34
N PHE A 233 -7.46 19.66 1.76
CA PHE A 233 -6.32 18.76 1.67
C PHE A 233 -5.03 19.57 1.71
N ASP A 234 -4.12 19.22 2.60
CA ASP A 234 -2.86 19.95 2.79
C ASP A 234 -1.68 19.33 2.00
N GLY A 235 -1.96 18.29 1.20
CA GLY A 235 -0.94 17.53 0.47
C GLY A 235 -0.48 16.29 1.21
N MET A 236 0.65 15.73 0.76
CA MET A 236 1.24 14.52 1.31
C MET A 236 2.68 14.72 1.72
N THR A 237 3.12 13.95 2.71
CA THR A 237 4.52 13.84 3.15
C THR A 237 5.04 12.47 2.76
N TYR A 238 6.26 12.45 2.25
CA TYR A 238 6.96 11.25 1.81
C TYR A 238 8.28 11.13 2.56
N LEU A 239 8.54 9.94 3.09
CA LEU A 239 9.80 9.60 3.75
C LEU A 239 10.38 8.37 3.05
N MET A 240 11.62 8.47 2.58
CA MET A 240 12.34 7.38 1.94
C MET A 240 13.57 7.04 2.79
N VAL A 241 13.59 5.84 3.34
CA VAL A 241 14.62 5.38 4.26
C VAL A 241 15.22 4.06 3.78
N PRO A 242 16.53 3.84 3.99
CA PRO A 242 17.13 2.56 3.67
C PRO A 242 16.53 1.46 4.56
N ALA A 243 16.09 0.38 3.94
CA ALA A 243 15.67 -0.82 4.66
C ALA A 243 16.89 -1.53 5.25
N THR A 244 16.77 -2.02 6.47
CA THR A 244 17.83 -2.83 7.09
C THR A 244 17.94 -4.20 6.41
N LEU A 245 19.11 -4.84 6.48
CA LEU A 245 19.31 -6.20 5.93
C LEU A 245 18.31 -7.21 6.48
N SER A 246 17.91 -7.09 7.74
CA SER A 246 16.90 -7.97 8.34
C SER A 246 15.49 -7.70 7.75
N GLN A 247 15.14 -6.44 7.52
CA GLN A 247 13.88 -6.06 6.88
C GLN A 247 13.86 -6.51 5.41
N LEU A 248 14.94 -6.30 4.66
CA LEU A 248 15.08 -6.77 3.28
C LEU A 248 14.94 -8.29 3.18
N LYS A 249 15.52 -9.03 4.13
CA LYS A 249 15.36 -10.48 4.19
C LYS A 249 13.90 -10.88 4.47
N GLN A 250 13.25 -10.24 5.46
CA GLN A 250 11.83 -10.49 5.76
C GLN A 250 10.93 -10.20 4.55
N ILE A 251 11.19 -9.09 3.84
CA ILE A 251 10.48 -8.74 2.60
C ILE A 251 10.69 -9.80 1.53
N SER A 252 11.93 -10.27 1.34
CA SER A 252 12.24 -11.32 0.38
C SER A 252 11.53 -12.63 0.73
N ASP A 253 11.53 -13.02 2.00
CA ASP A 253 10.83 -14.22 2.48
C ASP A 253 9.31 -14.10 2.31
N LEU A 254 8.74 -12.90 2.51
CA LEU A 254 7.31 -12.62 2.30
C LEU A 254 6.93 -12.70 0.81
N LYS A 255 7.75 -12.14 -0.08
CA LYS A 255 7.56 -12.23 -1.53
C LYS A 255 7.63 -13.67 -2.04
N ALA A 256 8.56 -14.48 -1.52
CA ALA A 256 8.66 -15.89 -1.85
C ALA A 256 7.40 -16.66 -1.41
N LYS A 257 6.92 -16.44 -0.18
CA LYS A 257 5.68 -17.06 0.32
C LYS A 257 4.44 -16.65 -0.45
N LYS A 258 4.36 -15.38 -0.89
CA LYS A 258 3.29 -14.92 -1.78
C LYS A 258 3.27 -15.71 -3.09
N GLY A 259 4.44 -15.88 -3.73
CA GLY A 259 4.55 -16.67 -4.96
C GLY A 259 4.18 -18.15 -4.78
N GLU A 260 4.56 -18.76 -3.65
CA GLU A 260 4.15 -20.12 -3.31
C GLU A 260 2.62 -20.22 -3.16
N LEU A 261 2.00 -19.28 -2.42
CA LEU A 261 0.55 -19.27 -2.20
C LEU A 261 -0.24 -19.07 -3.50
N GLU A 262 0.23 -18.18 -4.38
CA GLU A 262 -0.37 -17.99 -5.72
C GLU A 262 -0.28 -19.26 -6.58
N SER A 263 0.85 -19.95 -6.54
CA SER A 263 1.06 -21.22 -7.24
C SER A 263 0.15 -22.31 -6.71
N ASP A 264 0.04 -22.44 -5.38
CA ASP A 264 -0.82 -23.43 -4.72
C ASP A 264 -2.30 -23.17 -5.02
N TYR A 265 -2.72 -21.90 -4.99
CA TYR A 265 -4.08 -21.52 -5.37
C TYR A 265 -4.42 -21.89 -6.82
N ASN A 266 -3.53 -21.55 -7.76
CA ASN A 266 -3.74 -21.88 -9.18
C ASN A 266 -3.80 -23.39 -9.41
N SER A 267 -2.97 -24.15 -8.69
CA SER A 267 -2.97 -25.63 -8.75
C SER A 267 -4.26 -26.22 -8.20
N LEU A 268 -4.75 -25.68 -7.10
CA LEU A 268 -5.99 -26.09 -6.46
C LEU A 268 -7.20 -25.75 -7.34
N SER A 269 -7.29 -24.52 -7.85
CA SER A 269 -8.34 -24.11 -8.79
C SER A 269 -8.39 -25.00 -10.03
N SER A 270 -7.23 -25.29 -10.64
CA SER A 270 -7.14 -26.19 -11.79
C SER A 270 -7.61 -27.62 -11.45
N SER A 271 -7.34 -28.11 -10.24
CA SER A 271 -7.80 -29.42 -9.78
C SER A 271 -9.33 -29.48 -9.61
N PHE A 272 -9.94 -28.40 -9.11
CA PHE A 272 -11.39 -28.29 -9.03
C PHE A 272 -12.05 -28.24 -10.42
N ASP A 273 -11.49 -27.47 -11.36
CA ASP A 273 -11.98 -27.42 -12.74
C ASP A 273 -11.94 -28.80 -13.42
N GLN A 274 -10.86 -29.57 -13.18
CA GLN A 274 -10.77 -30.96 -13.69
C GLN A 274 -11.80 -31.89 -13.05
N MET A 275 -12.06 -31.72 -11.75
CA MET A 275 -13.08 -32.51 -11.04
C MET A 275 -14.46 -32.19 -11.55
N LEU A 276 -14.84 -30.93 -11.74
CA LEU A 276 -16.09 -30.49 -12.37
C LEU A 276 -16.26 -31.06 -13.77
N SER A 277 -15.23 -30.99 -14.61
CA SER A 277 -15.23 -31.54 -15.96
C SER A 277 -15.45 -33.05 -15.93
N SER A 278 -14.82 -33.77 -15.01
CA SER A 278 -14.99 -35.24 -14.84
C SER A 278 -16.40 -35.60 -14.39
N MET A 279 -16.99 -34.82 -13.47
CA MET A 279 -18.35 -35.02 -13.00
C MET A 279 -19.39 -34.79 -14.12
N ASN A 280 -19.21 -33.71 -14.90
CA ASN A 280 -20.08 -33.44 -16.06
C ASN A 280 -19.97 -34.54 -17.11
N SER A 281 -18.79 -35.07 -17.37
CA SER A 281 -18.56 -36.18 -18.28
C SER A 281 -19.20 -37.47 -17.77
N MET A 282 -19.14 -37.72 -16.46
CA MET A 282 -19.81 -38.87 -15.82
C MET A 282 -21.33 -38.75 -15.90
N SER A 283 -21.90 -37.58 -15.63
CA SER A 283 -23.33 -37.31 -15.79
C SER A 283 -23.81 -37.54 -17.22
N ALA A 284 -23.06 -37.03 -18.22
CA ALA A 284 -23.36 -37.26 -19.64
C ALA A 284 -23.30 -38.76 -20.01
N SER A 285 -22.32 -39.50 -19.47
CA SER A 285 -22.19 -40.95 -19.70
C SER A 285 -23.34 -41.73 -19.08
N LEU A 286 -23.79 -41.35 -17.87
CA LEU A 286 -24.95 -41.96 -17.22
C LEU A 286 -26.26 -41.71 -17.99
N ASN A 287 -26.45 -40.49 -18.49
CA ASN A 287 -27.59 -40.13 -19.33
C ASN A 287 -27.60 -40.93 -20.66
N SER A 288 -26.40 -41.09 -21.27
CA SER A 288 -26.27 -41.92 -22.47
C SER A 288 -26.57 -43.39 -22.20
N ALA A 289 -26.14 -43.92 -21.05
CA ALA A 289 -26.46 -45.29 -20.63
C ALA A 289 -27.98 -45.47 -20.39
N ALA A 290 -28.62 -44.49 -19.75
CA ALA A 290 -30.08 -44.49 -19.55
C ALA A 290 -30.83 -44.48 -20.89
N SER A 291 -30.40 -43.68 -21.86
CA SER A 291 -30.97 -43.65 -23.21
C SER A 291 -30.80 -45.00 -23.96
N GLY A 292 -29.60 -45.60 -23.84
CA GLY A 292 -29.36 -46.93 -24.42
C GLY A 292 -30.25 -48.04 -23.82
N LEU A 293 -30.57 -47.94 -22.51
CA LEU A 293 -31.50 -48.83 -21.85
C LEU A 293 -32.96 -48.62 -22.34
N ASP A 294 -33.35 -47.37 -22.65
CA ASP A 294 -34.64 -47.05 -23.29
C ASP A 294 -34.77 -47.67 -24.67
N GLU A 295 -33.74 -47.60 -25.50
CA GLU A 295 -33.70 -48.19 -26.82
C GLU A 295 -33.78 -49.72 -26.73
N MET A 296 -33.03 -50.32 -25.78
CA MET A 296 -33.07 -51.75 -25.53
C MET A 296 -34.47 -52.22 -25.04
N SER A 297 -35.09 -51.46 -24.11
CA SER A 297 -36.44 -51.70 -23.63
C SER A 297 -37.45 -51.65 -24.77
N SER A 298 -37.32 -50.64 -25.64
CA SER A 298 -38.22 -50.50 -26.82
C SER A 298 -38.05 -51.61 -27.85
N ALA A 299 -36.82 -52.07 -28.08
CA ALA A 299 -36.52 -53.16 -28.97
C ALA A 299 -37.06 -54.50 -28.44
N LEU A 300 -36.96 -54.75 -27.13
CA LEU A 300 -37.51 -55.95 -26.47
C LEU A 300 -39.04 -55.95 -26.42
N GLY A 301 -39.70 -54.74 -26.46
CA GLY A 301 -41.13 -54.55 -26.48
C GLY A 301 -41.83 -55.23 -27.66
N SER A 302 -41.09 -55.49 -28.70
CA SER A 302 -41.55 -56.21 -29.90
C SER A 302 -41.42 -57.75 -29.79
N MET A 303 -40.80 -58.29 -28.70
CA MET A 303 -40.56 -59.70 -28.49
C MET A 303 -41.48 -60.29 -27.42
N SER A 304 -42.33 -61.21 -27.82
CA SER A 304 -43.24 -61.94 -26.91
C SER A 304 -42.44 -62.77 -25.89
N GLY A 305 -42.55 -62.44 -24.57
CA GLY A 305 -41.93 -63.22 -23.50
C GLY A 305 -40.86 -62.48 -22.70
N ALA A 306 -40.62 -61.22 -22.95
CA ALA A 306 -39.48 -60.41 -22.35
C ALA A 306 -39.85 -59.61 -21.08
N SER A 307 -40.98 -59.84 -20.44
CA SER A 307 -41.51 -59.03 -19.33
C SER A 307 -40.54 -58.89 -18.14
N GLY A 308 -39.76 -59.94 -17.82
CA GLY A 308 -38.76 -59.88 -16.73
C GLY A 308 -37.54 -58.99 -17.03
N ILE A 309 -37.17 -58.89 -18.31
CA ILE A 309 -36.08 -58.09 -18.79
C ILE A 309 -36.49 -56.60 -18.78
N TYR A 310 -37.74 -56.31 -19.15
CA TYR A 310 -38.30 -54.97 -19.07
C TYR A 310 -38.20 -54.35 -17.65
N SER A 311 -38.69 -55.11 -16.65
CA SER A 311 -38.68 -54.64 -15.27
C SER A 311 -37.29 -54.43 -14.77
N ALA A 312 -36.29 -55.23 -15.14
CA ALA A 312 -34.91 -55.06 -14.77
C ALA A 312 -34.28 -53.83 -15.46
N THR A 313 -34.61 -53.64 -16.76
CA THR A 313 -34.09 -52.47 -17.52
C THR A 313 -34.65 -51.16 -16.99
N ASP A 314 -35.94 -51.10 -16.65
CA ASP A 314 -36.57 -49.91 -16.06
C ASP A 314 -36.01 -49.57 -14.68
N LEU A 315 -35.67 -50.55 -13.83
CA LEU A 315 -35.05 -50.37 -12.54
C LEU A 315 -33.63 -49.80 -12.69
N VAL A 316 -32.81 -50.36 -13.58
CA VAL A 316 -31.45 -49.86 -13.84
C VAL A 316 -31.49 -48.44 -14.38
N LYS A 317 -32.40 -48.13 -15.29
CA LYS A 317 -32.61 -46.79 -15.81
C LYS A 317 -32.98 -45.79 -14.71
N ALA A 318 -33.94 -46.18 -13.84
CA ALA A 318 -34.33 -45.32 -12.71
C ALA A 318 -33.16 -45.07 -11.77
N ASP A 319 -32.33 -46.07 -11.49
CA ASP A 319 -31.16 -45.92 -10.63
C ASP A 319 -30.05 -45.10 -11.29
N LEU A 320 -29.81 -45.26 -12.58
CA LEU A 320 -28.88 -44.38 -13.33
C LEU A 320 -29.36 -42.92 -13.33
N GLY A 321 -30.69 -42.71 -13.49
CA GLY A 321 -31.29 -41.37 -13.40
C GLY A 321 -31.10 -40.73 -12.01
N LYS A 322 -31.25 -41.50 -10.93
CA LYS A 322 -31.01 -41.05 -9.56
C LYS A 322 -29.53 -40.68 -9.35
N ILE A 323 -28.60 -41.48 -9.84
CA ILE A 323 -27.17 -41.19 -9.75
C ILE A 323 -26.84 -39.89 -10.52
N ALA A 324 -27.31 -39.74 -11.74
CA ALA A 324 -27.12 -38.55 -12.54
C ALA A 324 -27.65 -37.29 -11.82
N SER A 325 -28.86 -37.36 -11.26
CA SER A 325 -29.47 -36.27 -10.51
C SER A 325 -28.78 -35.98 -9.17
N SER A 326 -28.07 -36.93 -8.57
CA SER A 326 -27.30 -36.71 -7.34
C SER A 326 -25.93 -36.08 -7.59
N LEU A 327 -25.44 -36.13 -8.82
CA LEU A 327 -24.18 -35.49 -9.21
C LEU A 327 -24.34 -33.98 -9.45
N GLU A 328 -25.50 -33.51 -9.86
CA GLU A 328 -25.80 -32.12 -10.15
C GLU A 328 -25.63 -31.22 -8.91
N PRO A 329 -26.20 -31.50 -7.72
CA PRO A 329 -25.97 -30.73 -6.50
C PRO A 329 -24.52 -30.75 -6.04
N VAL A 330 -23.78 -31.84 -6.28
CA VAL A 330 -22.35 -31.91 -5.92
C VAL A 330 -21.52 -31.03 -6.85
N ALA A 331 -21.86 -30.96 -8.14
CA ALA A 331 -21.22 -30.05 -9.07
C ALA A 331 -21.47 -28.59 -8.67
N ASP A 332 -22.71 -28.24 -8.32
CA ASP A 332 -23.06 -26.87 -7.85
C ASP A 332 -22.32 -26.49 -6.57
N GLN A 333 -22.21 -27.45 -5.61
CA GLN A 333 -21.47 -27.22 -4.38
C GLN A 333 -19.96 -26.98 -4.62
N ILE A 334 -19.37 -27.73 -5.55
CA ILE A 334 -17.96 -27.54 -5.94
C ILE A 334 -17.79 -26.17 -6.58
N ASP A 335 -18.70 -25.71 -7.42
CA ASP A 335 -18.64 -24.39 -8.05
C ASP A 335 -18.72 -23.25 -7.00
N GLU A 336 -19.61 -23.43 -6.00
CA GLU A 336 -19.67 -22.48 -4.86
C GLU A 336 -18.38 -22.47 -4.03
N GLU A 337 -17.76 -23.64 -3.78
CA GLU A 337 -16.49 -23.73 -3.04
C GLU A 337 -15.33 -23.11 -3.81
N VAL A 338 -15.25 -23.28 -5.13
CA VAL A 338 -14.26 -22.64 -6.01
C VAL A 338 -14.41 -21.13 -5.94
N LYS A 339 -15.64 -20.62 -5.95
CA LYS A 339 -15.91 -19.18 -5.81
C LYS A 339 -15.50 -18.65 -4.43
N ALA A 340 -15.84 -19.36 -3.35
CA ALA A 340 -15.43 -18.99 -1.99
C ALA A 340 -13.89 -19.01 -1.82
N LEU A 341 -13.21 -19.95 -2.48
CA LEU A 341 -11.75 -20.00 -2.52
C LEU A 341 -11.17 -18.81 -3.26
N GLY A 342 -11.80 -18.36 -4.36
CA GLY A 342 -11.45 -17.13 -5.08
C GLY A 342 -11.56 -15.88 -4.21
N ASP A 343 -12.63 -15.75 -3.44
CA ASP A 343 -12.83 -14.65 -2.49
C ASP A 343 -11.79 -14.67 -1.36
N THR A 344 -11.44 -15.87 -0.88
CA THR A 344 -10.38 -16.06 0.12
C THR A 344 -9.03 -15.66 -0.43
N HIS A 345 -8.70 -16.08 -1.67
CA HIS A 345 -7.47 -15.69 -2.34
C HIS A 345 -7.35 -14.17 -2.48
N GLN A 346 -8.42 -13.49 -2.95
CA GLN A 346 -8.43 -12.02 -3.01
C GLN A 346 -8.22 -11.36 -1.65
N SER A 347 -8.77 -11.94 -0.58
CA SER A 347 -8.60 -11.43 0.78
C SER A 347 -7.17 -11.60 1.28
N VAL A 348 -6.53 -12.75 1.00
CA VAL A 348 -5.12 -13.00 1.29
C VAL A 348 -4.22 -12.09 0.47
N GLN A 349 -4.53 -11.89 -0.82
CA GLN A 349 -3.80 -10.95 -1.68
C GLN A 349 -3.83 -9.53 -1.11
N LYS A 350 -5.01 -9.04 -0.73
CA LYS A 350 -5.16 -7.72 -0.07
C LYS A 350 -4.40 -7.63 1.24
N LEU A 351 -4.32 -8.70 2.03
CA LEU A 351 -3.56 -8.74 3.27
C LEU A 351 -2.05 -8.67 3.01
N VAL A 352 -1.57 -9.39 2.00
CA VAL A 352 -0.16 -9.39 1.58
C VAL A 352 0.23 -8.05 0.96
N ASP A 353 -0.68 -7.43 0.18
CA ASP A 353 -0.45 -6.10 -0.40
C ASP A 353 -0.51 -4.98 0.66
N ALA A 354 -1.10 -5.24 1.83
CA ALA A 354 -1.19 -4.31 2.97
C ALA A 354 -0.05 -4.46 4.00
N THR A 355 0.79 -5.49 3.89
CA THR A 355 1.96 -5.74 4.75
C THR A 355 3.26 -5.43 4.08
#